data_07fa4d277450c6489e1a536e6686ce5b
#
_entry.id   07fa4d277450c6489e1a536e6686ce5b
#
_cell.length_a   1.000
_cell.length_b   1.000
_cell.length_c   1.000
_cell.angle_alpha   90.00
_cell.angle_beta   90.00
_cell.angle_gamma   90.00
#
_symmetry.space_group_name_H-M   'P 1'
#
loop_
_entity.id
_entity.type
_entity.pdbx_description
1 polymer ?
#
loop_
_entity_poly.entity_id
_entity_poly.type
_entity_poly.pdbx_seq_one_letter_code
_entity_poly.pdbx_strand_id
1 'polypeptide(L)'
;NLLIRGARRAVDLTERRADLASVAPIDLRIAGGRIVEQGAALEPQDGERVIEADGLVALTGLVDLHTHLREPGGEQSETVLTGTRAAAAGGFTSVFAMANTMPVADTAGVVEQVQALGDAAGYATVRPIGAVTEDLAGERLSEIGAMAQSRAQVGVFSDDGKCVHDPMLMRRALEYVKTFDGVIAQHAQDPRLTEGAQMNEGALSSELGLKGWPAVAEE
;
A
#
# COMPACT_ATOMS: atom_id res chain seq x y z
N ASN A 1 -23.62 -10.81 12.20
CA ASN A 1 -23.82 -11.29 10.83
C ASN A 1 -24.35 -10.16 9.96
N LEU A 2 -24.13 -10.22 8.66
CA LEU A 2 -24.51 -9.21 7.68
C LEU A 2 -25.03 -9.89 6.41
N LEU A 3 -26.15 -9.40 5.89
CA LEU A 3 -26.67 -9.75 4.57
C LEU A 3 -26.61 -8.52 3.66
N ILE A 4 -25.91 -8.60 2.55
CA ILE A 4 -25.90 -7.59 1.48
C ILE A 4 -26.82 -8.12 0.38
N ARG A 5 -27.85 -7.36 0.00
CA ARG A 5 -28.88 -7.80 -0.98
C ARG A 5 -28.79 -6.98 -2.26
N GLY A 6 -28.94 -7.65 -3.38
CA GLY A 6 -29.11 -7.02 -4.69
C GLY A 6 -27.84 -6.40 -5.29
N ALA A 7 -26.64 -6.69 -4.74
CA ALA A 7 -25.39 -6.18 -5.28
C ALA A 7 -25.02 -6.85 -6.60
N ARG A 8 -24.45 -6.12 -7.54
CA ARG A 8 -23.79 -6.69 -8.73
C ARG A 8 -22.34 -6.99 -8.42
N ARG A 9 -21.89 -8.21 -8.64
CA ARG A 9 -20.49 -8.59 -8.42
C ARG A 9 -19.64 -8.23 -9.64
N ALA A 10 -18.56 -7.48 -9.45
CA ALA A 10 -17.54 -7.34 -10.48
C ALA A 10 -16.79 -8.67 -10.60
N VAL A 11 -17.12 -9.45 -11.62
CA VAL A 11 -16.65 -10.84 -11.78
C VAL A 11 -15.27 -10.89 -12.42
N ASP A 12 -14.94 -9.92 -13.26
CA ASP A 12 -13.64 -9.87 -13.92
C ASP A 12 -13.28 -8.43 -14.30
N LEU A 13 -12.30 -7.88 -13.59
CA LEU A 13 -11.74 -6.56 -13.90
C LEU A 13 -10.77 -6.62 -15.10
N THR A 14 -10.43 -7.81 -15.58
CA THR A 14 -9.53 -8.00 -16.73
C THR A 14 -10.26 -7.85 -18.06
N GLU A 15 -11.58 -8.04 -18.10
CA GLU A 15 -12.40 -7.73 -19.25
C GLU A 15 -12.65 -6.22 -19.35
N ARG A 16 -11.97 -5.55 -20.23
CA ARG A 16 -12.01 -4.09 -20.44
C ARG A 16 -13.40 -3.48 -20.71
N ARG A 17 -14.47 -4.26 -20.77
CA ARG A 17 -15.86 -3.83 -21.00
C ARG A 17 -16.87 -4.81 -20.41
N ALA A 18 -16.72 -5.20 -19.14
CA ALA A 18 -17.86 -5.85 -18.48
C ALA A 18 -19.01 -4.83 -18.40
N ASP A 19 -20.07 -5.07 -19.16
CA ASP A 19 -21.32 -4.33 -18.96
C ASP A 19 -21.92 -4.79 -17.62
N LEU A 20 -21.58 -4.05 -16.57
CA LEU A 20 -22.10 -4.32 -15.21
C LEU A 20 -23.64 -4.34 -15.17
N ALA A 21 -24.30 -3.69 -16.13
CA ALA A 21 -25.74 -3.73 -16.24
C ALA A 21 -26.27 -5.14 -16.63
N SER A 22 -25.47 -5.94 -17.31
CA SER A 22 -25.80 -7.32 -17.70
C SER A 22 -25.54 -8.36 -16.61
N VAL A 23 -24.81 -8.00 -15.54
CA VAL A 23 -24.53 -8.91 -14.43
C VAL A 23 -25.77 -9.02 -13.53
N ALA A 24 -26.25 -10.22 -13.32
CA ALA A 24 -27.39 -10.46 -12.42
C ALA A 24 -27.04 -10.06 -10.98
N PRO A 25 -27.97 -9.41 -10.25
CA PRO A 25 -27.79 -9.12 -8.83
C PRO A 25 -27.59 -10.40 -8.02
N ILE A 26 -26.83 -10.30 -6.95
CA ILE A 26 -26.52 -11.40 -6.03
C ILE A 26 -26.61 -10.90 -4.59
N ASP A 27 -27.05 -11.76 -3.70
CA ASP A 27 -27.03 -11.53 -2.27
C ASP A 27 -25.82 -12.23 -1.66
N LEU A 28 -25.20 -11.59 -0.67
CA LEU A 28 -24.00 -12.07 0.02
C LEU A 28 -24.26 -12.10 1.52
N ARG A 29 -24.18 -13.27 2.15
CA ARG A 29 -24.24 -13.41 3.61
C ARG A 29 -22.84 -13.49 4.18
N ILE A 30 -22.57 -12.69 5.18
CA ILE A 30 -21.27 -12.55 5.83
C ILE A 30 -21.40 -12.92 7.31
N ALA A 31 -20.60 -13.88 7.74
CA ALA A 31 -20.50 -14.27 9.14
C ALA A 31 -19.03 -14.49 9.50
N GLY A 32 -18.62 -14.03 10.70
CA GLY A 32 -17.24 -14.15 11.15
C GLY A 32 -16.21 -13.52 10.19
N GLY A 33 -16.58 -12.42 9.50
CA GLY A 33 -15.72 -11.74 8.54
C GLY A 33 -15.52 -12.47 7.20
N ARG A 34 -16.32 -13.48 6.91
CA ARG A 34 -16.25 -14.28 5.66
C ARG A 34 -17.59 -14.35 4.97
N ILE A 35 -17.56 -14.40 3.64
CA ILE A 35 -18.76 -14.73 2.84
C ILE A 35 -19.02 -16.22 3.05
N VAL A 36 -20.17 -16.54 3.69
CA VAL A 36 -20.57 -17.92 4.01
C VAL A 36 -21.65 -18.44 3.08
N GLU A 37 -22.38 -17.56 2.42
CA GLU A 37 -23.44 -17.92 1.47
C GLU A 37 -23.54 -16.84 0.39
N GLN A 38 -23.87 -17.28 -0.82
CA GLN A 38 -24.21 -16.39 -1.93
C GLN A 38 -25.35 -16.99 -2.75
N GLY A 39 -26.25 -16.16 -3.20
CA GLY A 39 -27.43 -16.61 -3.98
C GLY A 39 -28.30 -15.45 -4.43
N ALA A 40 -29.43 -15.77 -5.02
CA ALA A 40 -30.46 -14.80 -5.33
C ALA A 40 -31.55 -14.90 -4.26
N ALA A 41 -32.04 -13.74 -3.80
CA ALA A 41 -33.20 -13.66 -2.88
C ALA A 41 -32.99 -14.44 -1.56
N LEU A 42 -31.84 -14.22 -0.90
CA LEU A 42 -31.59 -14.80 0.43
C LEU A 42 -32.52 -14.14 1.47
N GLU A 43 -33.20 -14.95 2.24
CA GLU A 43 -34.01 -14.44 3.34
C GLU A 43 -33.16 -14.00 4.51
N PRO A 44 -33.43 -12.80 5.11
CA PRO A 44 -32.75 -12.36 6.32
C PRO A 44 -32.95 -13.34 7.48
N GLN A 45 -31.89 -13.54 8.27
CA GLN A 45 -31.93 -14.35 9.50
C GLN A 45 -32.09 -13.47 10.72
N ASP A 46 -32.59 -14.04 11.83
CA ASP A 46 -32.74 -13.32 13.08
C ASP A 46 -31.42 -12.69 13.56
N GLY A 47 -31.47 -11.38 13.86
CA GLY A 47 -30.30 -10.61 14.33
C GLY A 47 -29.28 -10.26 13.21
N GLU A 48 -29.60 -10.52 11.95
CA GLU A 48 -28.76 -10.17 10.83
C GLU A 48 -28.99 -8.71 10.43
N ARG A 49 -27.89 -7.95 10.25
CA ARG A 49 -27.97 -6.61 9.65
C ARG A 49 -28.14 -6.76 8.15
N VAL A 50 -29.12 -6.08 7.57
CA VAL A 50 -29.33 -6.08 6.13
C VAL A 50 -28.83 -4.77 5.52
N ILE A 51 -28.12 -4.86 4.40
CA ILE A 51 -27.74 -3.73 3.54
C ILE A 51 -28.40 -3.97 2.18
N GLU A 52 -29.34 -3.09 1.82
CA GLU A 52 -29.89 -3.07 0.47
C GLU A 52 -28.89 -2.41 -0.48
N ALA A 53 -28.42 -3.14 -1.47
CA ALA A 53 -27.36 -2.76 -2.39
C ALA A 53 -27.82 -2.70 -3.86
N ASP A 54 -29.10 -2.45 -4.09
CA ASP A 54 -29.63 -2.29 -5.44
C ASP A 54 -28.91 -1.19 -6.19
N GLY A 55 -28.41 -1.53 -7.39
CA GLY A 55 -27.64 -0.60 -8.22
C GLY A 55 -26.17 -0.42 -7.78
N LEU A 56 -25.76 -1.03 -6.67
CA LEU A 56 -24.37 -1.00 -6.21
C LEU A 56 -23.58 -2.19 -6.75
N VAL A 57 -22.26 -2.03 -6.76
CA VAL A 57 -21.31 -3.06 -7.21
C VAL A 57 -20.49 -3.55 -6.03
N ALA A 58 -20.47 -4.86 -5.81
CA ALA A 58 -19.58 -5.51 -4.86
C ALA A 58 -18.22 -5.74 -5.52
N LEU A 59 -17.19 -5.13 -4.96
CA LEU A 59 -15.80 -5.25 -5.37
C LEU A 59 -14.98 -5.95 -4.29
N THR A 60 -13.83 -6.52 -4.68
CA THR A 60 -12.76 -6.78 -3.72
C THR A 60 -12.29 -5.45 -3.13
N GLY A 61 -11.92 -5.46 -1.84
CA GLY A 61 -11.37 -4.26 -1.22
C GLY A 61 -10.14 -3.75 -1.97
N LEU A 62 -10.02 -2.44 -2.05
CA LEU A 62 -8.86 -1.81 -2.69
C LEU A 62 -7.61 -2.01 -1.85
N VAL A 63 -6.46 -2.06 -2.52
CA VAL A 63 -5.14 -2.14 -1.88
C VAL A 63 -4.33 -0.94 -2.33
N ASP A 64 -3.80 -0.19 -1.37
CA ASP A 64 -2.85 0.87 -1.63
C ASP A 64 -1.43 0.39 -1.30
N LEU A 65 -0.58 0.34 -2.31
CA LEU A 65 0.78 -0.18 -2.18
C LEU A 65 1.79 0.88 -1.71
N HIS A 66 1.36 2.15 -1.54
CA HIS A 66 2.25 3.25 -1.21
C HIS A 66 1.53 4.32 -0.38
N THR A 67 1.62 4.22 0.95
CA THR A 67 1.03 5.19 1.86
C THR A 67 2.03 5.69 2.90
N HIS A 68 1.81 6.90 3.39
CA HIS A 68 2.59 7.49 4.47
C HIS A 68 1.71 7.68 5.71
N LEU A 69 1.75 6.74 6.64
CA LEU A 69 0.98 6.83 7.89
C LEU A 69 1.67 7.65 8.99
N ARG A 70 2.90 8.10 8.73
CA ARG A 70 3.69 9.04 9.55
C ARG A 70 4.02 8.61 10.96
N GLU A 71 3.45 7.56 11.48
CA GLU A 71 3.67 7.04 12.82
C GLU A 71 4.50 5.74 12.76
N PRO A 72 5.59 5.64 13.55
CA PRO A 72 6.05 6.57 14.59
C PRO A 72 6.77 7.81 14.06
N GLY A 73 6.74 8.89 14.85
CA GLY A 73 7.59 10.08 14.73
C GLY A 73 7.04 11.26 13.94
N GLY A 74 5.90 11.11 13.28
CA GLY A 74 5.23 12.18 12.51
C GLY A 74 3.76 12.36 12.88
N GLU A 75 3.37 12.00 14.10
CA GLU A 75 1.97 11.91 14.56
C GLU A 75 1.22 13.25 14.48
N GLN A 76 1.95 14.37 14.46
CA GLN A 76 1.35 15.69 14.28
C GLN A 76 0.77 15.89 12.87
N SER A 77 1.21 15.10 11.90
CA SER A 77 0.72 15.16 10.51
C SER A 77 -0.31 14.09 10.23
N GLU A 78 -0.07 12.86 10.66
CA GLU A 78 -0.94 11.70 10.48
C GLU A 78 -0.60 10.65 11.52
N THR A 79 -1.60 9.85 11.93
CA THR A 79 -1.40 8.65 12.75
C THR A 79 -1.87 7.42 11.99
N VAL A 80 -1.42 6.24 12.38
CA VAL A 80 -1.91 4.98 11.81
C VAL A 80 -3.43 4.88 11.94
N LEU A 81 -3.99 5.35 13.07
CA LEU A 81 -5.43 5.37 13.30
C LEU A 81 -6.17 6.26 12.30
N THR A 82 -5.72 7.50 12.10
CA THR A 82 -6.41 8.47 11.22
C THR A 82 -6.25 8.09 9.75
N GLY A 83 -5.06 7.67 9.33
CA GLY A 83 -4.79 7.22 7.97
C GLY A 83 -5.56 5.96 7.59
N THR A 84 -5.64 4.97 8.49
CA THR A 84 -6.43 3.75 8.21
C THR A 84 -7.93 4.01 8.19
N ARG A 85 -8.45 4.96 8.99
CA ARG A 85 -9.84 5.42 8.88
C ARG A 85 -10.13 6.07 7.53
N ALA A 86 -9.23 6.93 7.06
CA ALA A 86 -9.35 7.55 5.73
C ALA A 86 -9.31 6.49 4.63
N ALA A 87 -8.39 5.53 4.71
CA ALA A 87 -8.29 4.40 3.80
C ALA A 87 -9.60 3.60 3.72
N ALA A 88 -10.15 3.20 4.87
CA ALA A 88 -11.40 2.46 4.94
C ALA A 88 -12.58 3.25 4.36
N ALA A 89 -12.65 4.57 4.61
CA ALA A 89 -13.65 5.46 4.04
C ALA A 89 -13.54 5.55 2.50
N GLY A 90 -12.32 5.40 1.96
CA GLY A 90 -12.05 5.34 0.52
C GLY A 90 -12.23 3.95 -0.10
N GLY A 91 -12.58 2.93 0.68
CA GLY A 91 -12.76 1.55 0.20
C GLY A 91 -11.47 0.72 0.17
N PHE A 92 -10.37 1.24 0.74
CA PHE A 92 -9.14 0.48 0.89
C PHE A 92 -9.21 -0.43 2.12
N THR A 93 -8.97 -1.70 1.91
CA THR A 93 -8.96 -2.73 2.97
C THR A 93 -7.56 -3.09 3.42
N SER A 94 -6.56 -2.74 2.62
CA SER A 94 -5.14 -2.93 2.93
C SER A 94 -4.33 -1.75 2.44
N VAL A 95 -3.36 -1.32 3.24
CA VAL A 95 -2.43 -0.24 2.91
C VAL A 95 -1.01 -0.66 3.25
N PHE A 96 -0.06 -0.27 2.42
CA PHE A 96 1.37 -0.50 2.64
C PHE A 96 2.01 0.80 3.13
N ALA A 97 2.51 0.77 4.37
CA ALA A 97 3.09 1.93 5.04
C ALA A 97 4.58 2.04 4.73
N MET A 98 4.98 3.14 4.10
CA MET A 98 6.37 3.42 3.73
C MET A 98 7.30 3.53 4.92
N ALA A 99 8.59 3.22 4.67
CA ALA A 99 9.61 3.08 5.69
C ALA A 99 10.10 4.40 6.30
N ASN A 100 9.71 5.55 5.76
CA ASN A 100 10.20 6.88 6.16
C ASN A 100 9.54 7.43 7.44
N THR A 101 9.49 6.60 8.44
CA THR A 101 9.11 6.93 9.82
C THR A 101 10.30 7.45 10.64
N MET A 102 10.10 7.78 11.90
CA MET A 102 11.16 8.18 12.83
C MET A 102 10.98 7.49 14.18
N PRO A 103 11.80 6.49 14.51
CA PRO A 103 12.92 5.99 13.70
C PRO A 103 12.46 5.38 12.38
N VAL A 104 13.38 5.31 11.41
CA VAL A 104 13.17 4.65 10.12
C VAL A 104 12.78 3.19 10.33
N ALA A 105 11.89 2.66 9.50
CA ALA A 105 11.49 1.26 9.54
C ALA A 105 12.54 0.34 8.88
N ASP A 106 13.75 0.33 9.42
CA ASP A 106 14.92 -0.42 8.95
C ASP A 106 15.30 -1.61 9.85
N THR A 107 14.55 -1.81 10.92
CA THR A 107 14.72 -2.91 11.88
C THR A 107 13.40 -3.65 12.14
N ALA A 108 13.49 -4.89 12.63
CA ALA A 108 12.32 -5.70 12.99
C ALA A 108 11.41 -5.00 14.01
N GLY A 109 11.99 -4.31 15.01
CA GLY A 109 11.22 -3.64 16.07
C GLY A 109 10.31 -2.53 15.55
N VAL A 110 10.77 -1.72 14.61
CA VAL A 110 9.97 -0.61 14.04
C VAL A 110 8.85 -1.15 13.15
N VAL A 111 9.13 -2.11 12.27
CA VAL A 111 8.08 -2.68 11.40
C VAL A 111 7.01 -3.42 12.22
N GLU A 112 7.38 -4.10 13.30
CA GLU A 112 6.42 -4.73 14.21
C GLU A 112 5.58 -3.70 14.96
N GLN A 113 6.16 -2.56 15.34
CA GLN A 113 5.42 -1.44 15.94
C GLN A 113 4.36 -0.89 14.99
N VAL A 114 4.73 -0.62 13.73
CA VAL A 114 3.79 -0.11 12.72
C VAL A 114 2.64 -1.09 12.49
N GLN A 115 2.95 -2.39 12.40
CA GLN A 115 1.92 -3.42 12.27
C GLN A 115 0.99 -3.44 13.48
N ALA A 116 1.54 -3.43 14.70
CA ALA A 116 0.75 -3.47 15.93
C ALA A 116 -0.18 -2.25 16.05
N LEU A 117 0.26 -1.07 15.62
CA LEU A 117 -0.59 0.12 15.55
C LEU A 117 -1.74 -0.06 14.54
N GLY A 118 -1.47 -0.68 13.40
CA GLY A 118 -2.49 -1.03 12.41
C GLY A 118 -3.52 -2.01 12.95
N ASP A 119 -3.06 -3.07 13.61
CA ASP A 119 -3.94 -4.07 14.23
C ASP A 119 -4.82 -3.44 15.34
N ALA A 120 -4.24 -2.54 16.13
CA ALA A 120 -4.97 -1.81 17.17
C ALA A 120 -6.00 -0.82 16.58
N ALA A 121 -5.70 -0.18 15.45
CA ALA A 121 -6.61 0.73 14.77
C ALA A 121 -7.83 0.00 14.18
N GLY A 122 -7.65 -1.18 13.61
CA GLY A 122 -8.71 -2.09 13.17
C GLY A 122 -9.57 -1.65 11.97
N TYR A 123 -9.16 -0.62 11.22
CA TYR A 123 -9.92 -0.11 10.06
C TYR A 123 -9.49 -0.74 8.73
N ALA A 124 -8.20 -0.87 8.51
CA ALA A 124 -7.61 -1.51 7.34
C ALA A 124 -6.39 -2.33 7.77
N THR A 125 -6.05 -3.36 7.01
CA THR A 125 -4.81 -4.11 7.25
C THR A 125 -3.62 -3.24 6.90
N VAL A 126 -2.74 -2.99 7.86
CA VAL A 126 -1.48 -2.28 7.63
C VAL A 126 -0.36 -3.28 7.37
N ARG A 127 0.31 -3.12 6.25
CA ARG A 127 1.51 -3.88 5.89
C ARG A 127 2.69 -2.92 5.91
N PRO A 128 3.60 -3.01 6.87
CA PRO A 128 4.79 -2.18 6.86
C PRO A 128 5.71 -2.55 5.70
N ILE A 129 6.27 -1.52 5.07
CA ILE A 129 7.39 -1.63 4.13
C ILE A 129 8.66 -1.41 4.93
N GLY A 130 9.66 -2.29 4.77
CA GLY A 130 10.97 -2.11 5.37
C GLY A 130 11.87 -1.22 4.52
N ALA A 131 12.77 -0.47 5.14
CA ALA A 131 13.81 0.24 4.39
C ALA A 131 14.77 -0.76 3.71
N VAL A 132 15.29 -0.40 2.54
CA VAL A 132 16.35 -1.17 1.87
C VAL A 132 17.68 -0.91 2.57
N THR A 133 17.93 0.37 2.94
CA THR A 133 19.18 0.80 3.58
C THR A 133 18.93 1.38 4.96
N GLU A 134 19.92 1.27 5.85
CA GLU A 134 19.87 1.87 7.17
C GLU A 134 19.67 3.38 7.07
N ASP A 135 18.76 3.93 7.87
CA ASP A 135 18.42 5.35 7.91
C ASP A 135 18.01 5.94 6.53
N LEU A 136 17.68 5.10 5.55
CA LEU A 136 17.46 5.51 4.15
C LEU A 136 18.67 6.25 3.57
N ALA A 137 19.87 5.93 4.02
CA ALA A 137 21.08 6.67 3.67
C ALA A 137 21.69 6.23 2.33
N GLY A 138 21.31 5.06 1.79
CA GLY A 138 21.87 4.52 0.54
C GLY A 138 23.31 4.03 0.68
N GLU A 139 23.81 3.78 1.91
CA GLU A 139 25.20 3.44 2.17
C GLU A 139 25.42 1.96 2.50
N ARG A 140 24.51 1.34 3.23
CA ARG A 140 24.54 -0.07 3.61
C ARG A 140 23.15 -0.64 3.82
N LEU A 141 23.01 -1.95 3.62
CA LEU A 141 21.72 -2.64 3.74
C LEU A 141 21.21 -2.60 5.19
N SER A 142 19.91 -2.44 5.32
CA SER A 142 19.17 -2.56 6.57
C SER A 142 19.08 -4.01 7.05
N GLU A 143 18.36 -4.25 8.13
CA GLU A 143 18.08 -5.59 8.67
C GLU A 143 16.99 -6.33 7.87
N ILE A 144 17.10 -6.37 6.53
CA ILE A 144 16.12 -6.99 5.62
C ILE A 144 15.68 -8.37 6.11
N GLY A 145 16.63 -9.25 6.42
CA GLY A 145 16.33 -10.62 6.86
C GLY A 145 15.58 -10.67 8.18
N ALA A 146 15.94 -9.82 9.15
CA ALA A 146 15.26 -9.74 10.43
C ALA A 146 13.81 -9.23 10.26
N MET A 147 13.61 -8.21 9.42
CA MET A 147 12.27 -7.70 9.10
C MET A 147 11.41 -8.73 8.36
N ALA A 148 11.97 -9.44 7.37
CA ALA A 148 11.26 -10.48 6.64
C ALA A 148 10.83 -11.65 7.53
N GLN A 149 11.63 -12.00 8.54
CA GLN A 149 11.35 -13.09 9.48
C GLN A 149 10.64 -12.62 10.77
N SER A 150 10.39 -11.33 10.91
CA SER A 150 9.68 -10.75 12.05
C SER A 150 8.19 -11.14 12.04
N ARG A 151 7.47 -10.78 13.09
CA ARG A 151 5.99 -10.93 13.13
C ARG A 151 5.29 -10.14 12.03
N ALA A 152 5.89 -9.04 11.57
CA ALA A 152 5.37 -8.23 10.49
C ALA A 152 5.51 -8.90 9.11
N GLN A 153 6.38 -9.90 8.97
CA GLN A 153 6.60 -10.65 7.72
C GLN A 153 6.75 -9.70 6.51
N VAL A 154 7.69 -8.77 6.61
CA VAL A 154 7.89 -7.75 5.58
C VAL A 154 8.31 -8.41 4.27
N GLY A 155 7.51 -8.20 3.23
CA GLY A 155 7.76 -8.70 1.88
C GLY A 155 8.12 -7.63 0.85
N VAL A 156 8.00 -6.35 1.22
CA VAL A 156 8.30 -5.20 0.35
C VAL A 156 9.29 -4.29 1.05
N PHE A 157 10.31 -3.84 0.31
CA PHE A 157 11.35 -2.96 0.82
C PHE A 157 11.51 -1.75 -0.09
N SER A 158 11.67 -0.56 0.51
CA SER A 158 11.78 0.69 -0.23
C SER A 158 12.48 1.75 0.60
N ASP A 159 13.35 2.53 -0.05
CA ASP A 159 13.88 3.77 0.51
C ASP A 159 13.08 4.99 0.05
N ASP A 160 11.77 4.85 -0.12
CA ASP A 160 10.90 5.89 -0.65
C ASP A 160 11.14 7.27 -0.04
N GLY A 161 11.09 8.27 -0.92
CA GLY A 161 11.55 9.63 -0.70
C GLY A 161 13.04 9.81 -0.97
N LYS A 162 13.78 8.72 -1.12
CA LYS A 162 15.19 8.67 -1.54
C LYS A 162 15.40 7.53 -2.54
N CYS A 163 16.55 7.51 -3.19
CA CYS A 163 16.92 6.50 -4.18
C CYS A 163 18.13 5.71 -3.70
N VAL A 164 18.07 4.39 -3.77
CA VAL A 164 19.28 3.56 -3.67
C VAL A 164 20.00 3.66 -5.01
N HIS A 165 20.84 4.67 -5.16
CA HIS A 165 21.49 5.02 -6.43
C HIS A 165 22.82 4.30 -6.69
N ASP A 166 23.38 3.62 -5.67
CA ASP A 166 24.56 2.76 -5.87
C ASP A 166 24.13 1.43 -6.50
N PRO A 167 24.56 1.12 -7.75
CA PRO A 167 24.12 -0.07 -8.44
C PRO A 167 24.65 -1.36 -7.79
N MET A 168 25.78 -1.33 -7.12
CA MET A 168 26.31 -2.49 -6.41
C MET A 168 25.47 -2.78 -5.15
N LEU A 169 25.11 -1.74 -4.40
CA LEU A 169 24.27 -1.87 -3.23
C LEU A 169 22.87 -2.37 -3.62
N MET A 170 22.27 -1.79 -4.66
CA MET A 170 20.97 -2.26 -5.19
C MET A 170 21.04 -3.72 -5.63
N ARG A 171 22.08 -4.10 -6.35
CA ARG A 171 22.28 -5.50 -6.75
C ARG A 171 22.33 -6.44 -5.54
N ARG A 172 23.08 -6.06 -4.49
CA ARG A 172 23.15 -6.86 -3.25
C ARG A 172 21.81 -6.93 -2.54
N ALA A 173 21.06 -5.84 -2.51
CA ALA A 173 19.71 -5.82 -1.96
C ALA A 173 18.80 -6.80 -2.70
N LEU A 174 18.79 -6.76 -4.04
CA LEU A 174 18.00 -7.66 -4.89
C LEU A 174 18.39 -9.13 -4.72
N GLU A 175 19.68 -9.44 -4.63
CA GLU A 175 20.19 -10.78 -4.37
C GLU A 175 19.73 -11.29 -2.99
N TYR A 176 19.76 -10.43 -1.98
CA TYR A 176 19.42 -10.78 -0.61
C TYR A 176 17.91 -10.93 -0.39
N VAL A 177 17.11 -9.96 -0.84
CA VAL A 177 15.66 -9.98 -0.66
C VAL A 177 15.00 -11.19 -1.33
N LYS A 178 15.58 -11.69 -2.41
CA LYS A 178 15.12 -12.88 -3.12
C LYS A 178 15.07 -14.13 -2.23
N THR A 179 15.93 -14.23 -1.22
CA THR A 179 15.94 -15.39 -0.30
C THR A 179 14.68 -15.45 0.57
N PHE A 180 13.92 -14.36 0.65
CA PHE A 180 12.69 -14.23 1.43
C PHE A 180 11.45 -14.07 0.54
N ASP A 181 11.59 -14.29 -0.78
CA ASP A 181 10.53 -14.06 -1.78
C ASP A 181 9.99 -12.62 -1.73
N GLY A 182 10.85 -11.68 -1.35
CA GLY A 182 10.51 -10.27 -1.24
C GLY A 182 10.78 -9.49 -2.52
N VAL A 183 10.30 -8.27 -2.56
CA VAL A 183 10.49 -7.33 -3.66
C VAL A 183 11.05 -6.00 -3.18
N ILE A 184 11.76 -5.29 -4.05
CA ILE A 184 12.18 -3.92 -3.82
C ILE A 184 11.32 -3.00 -4.70
N ALA A 185 10.72 -1.99 -4.07
CA ALA A 185 10.02 -0.91 -4.74
C ALA A 185 10.94 0.32 -4.74
N GLN A 186 11.59 0.57 -5.87
CA GLN A 186 12.54 1.67 -6.00
C GLN A 186 11.82 3.01 -6.20
N HIS A 187 12.18 4.00 -5.41
CA HIS A 187 11.92 5.41 -5.73
C HIS A 187 12.98 5.84 -6.75
N ALA A 188 12.66 5.71 -8.04
CA ALA A 188 13.60 5.94 -9.11
C ALA A 188 13.90 7.44 -9.28
N GLN A 189 14.99 7.89 -8.68
CA GLN A 189 15.42 9.28 -8.71
C GLN A 189 16.91 9.38 -8.43
N ASP A 190 17.75 9.44 -9.49
CA ASP A 190 19.17 9.71 -9.26
C ASP A 190 19.35 11.10 -8.61
N PRO A 191 19.87 11.18 -7.37
CA PRO A 191 19.94 12.43 -6.63
C PRO A 191 20.90 13.45 -7.24
N ARG A 192 21.88 13.00 -8.02
CA ARG A 192 22.87 13.88 -8.68
C ARG A 192 22.29 14.54 -9.93
N LEU A 193 21.40 13.82 -10.65
CA LEU A 193 20.72 14.36 -11.82
C LEU A 193 19.59 15.32 -11.45
N THR A 194 18.97 15.12 -10.29
CA THR A 194 17.80 15.88 -9.83
C THR A 194 18.12 17.01 -8.86
N GLU A 195 19.39 17.15 -8.44
CA GLU A 195 19.82 18.18 -7.51
C GLU A 195 19.41 19.58 -7.97
N GLY A 196 18.60 20.28 -7.14
CA GLY A 196 18.12 21.63 -7.43
C GLY A 196 17.14 21.74 -8.61
N ALA A 197 16.64 20.64 -9.14
CA ALA A 197 15.61 20.65 -10.17
C ALA A 197 14.29 21.22 -9.62
N GLN A 198 13.59 22.01 -10.44
CA GLN A 198 12.38 22.75 -10.06
C GLN A 198 11.15 22.33 -10.87
N MET A 199 11.34 21.66 -12.01
CA MET A 199 10.30 21.18 -12.89
C MET A 199 10.87 20.13 -13.86
N ASN A 200 10.03 19.47 -14.65
CA ASN A 200 10.49 18.58 -15.70
C ASN A 200 11.39 19.32 -16.71
N GLU A 201 12.47 18.67 -17.13
CA GLU A 201 13.33 19.17 -18.19
C GLU A 201 12.59 19.17 -19.52
N GLY A 202 12.65 20.30 -20.23
CA GLY A 202 12.02 20.44 -21.54
C GLY A 202 12.03 21.87 -22.05
N ALA A 203 11.26 22.13 -23.08
CA ALA A 203 11.16 23.46 -23.69
C ALA A 203 10.76 24.54 -22.67
N LEU A 204 9.79 24.22 -21.82
CA LEU A 204 9.28 25.19 -20.83
C LEU A 204 10.32 25.51 -19.75
N SER A 205 11.06 24.52 -19.25
CA SER A 205 12.11 24.77 -18.26
C SER A 205 13.21 25.63 -18.84
N SER A 206 13.57 25.41 -20.11
CA SER A 206 14.56 26.21 -20.83
C SER A 206 14.07 27.64 -21.07
N GLU A 207 12.80 27.83 -21.46
CA GLU A 207 12.19 29.13 -21.64
C GLU A 207 12.14 29.95 -20.34
N LEU A 208 11.79 29.31 -19.23
CA LEU A 208 11.71 29.91 -17.91
C LEU A 208 13.09 30.10 -17.23
N GLY A 209 14.15 29.51 -17.76
CA GLY A 209 15.47 29.51 -17.14
C GLY A 209 15.52 28.74 -15.83
N LEU A 210 14.63 27.74 -15.63
CA LEU A 210 14.57 26.90 -14.45
C LEU A 210 15.31 25.58 -14.67
N LYS A 211 16.00 25.10 -13.63
CA LYS A 211 16.69 23.81 -13.71
C LYS A 211 15.66 22.67 -13.89
N GLY A 212 15.83 21.91 -14.96
CA GLY A 212 14.99 20.78 -15.30
C GLY A 212 15.36 19.50 -14.57
N TRP A 213 14.38 18.64 -14.37
CA TRP A 213 14.50 17.26 -13.93
C TRP A 213 14.50 16.39 -15.20
N PRO A 214 15.63 15.79 -15.57
CA PRO A 214 15.71 14.99 -16.80
C PRO A 214 15.02 13.63 -16.63
N ALA A 215 14.34 13.16 -17.66
CA ALA A 215 13.64 11.87 -17.64
C ALA A 215 14.58 10.71 -17.27
N VAL A 216 15.84 10.75 -17.74
CA VAL A 216 16.86 9.73 -17.45
C VAL A 216 17.17 9.59 -15.94
N ALA A 217 16.77 10.55 -15.11
CA ALA A 217 16.94 10.45 -13.66
C ALA A 217 16.05 9.36 -13.02
N GLU A 218 15.05 8.89 -13.74
CA GLU A 218 14.10 7.86 -13.30
C GLU A 218 14.35 6.48 -13.94
N GLU A 219 15.43 6.35 -14.72
CA GLU A 219 15.89 5.10 -15.35
C GLU A 219 17.06 4.47 -14.54
#